data_7eb107abf63cea49135e84b5578f4b76
#
_entry.id   7eb107abf63cea49135e84b5578f4b76
#
_cell.length_a   1.000
_cell.length_b   1.000
_cell.length_c   1.000
_cell.angle_alpha   90.00
_cell.angle_beta   90.00
_cell.angle_gamma   90.00
#
_symmetry.space_group_name_H-M   'P 1'
#
loop_
_entity.id
_entity.type
_entity.pdbx_description
1 polymer ?
#
loop_
_entity_poly.entity_id
_entity_poly.type
_entity_poly.pdbx_seq_one_letter_code
_entity_poly.pdbx_strand_id
1 'polypeptide(L)'
;MQMFALNRFRHTRGGIALFLLLLLLGCLTLVLQQPPALPQLQQLTINAWCDAEQIRTLPTDFSAAGCQQASAVPADPQGRLLWLQLSFTLPGAGTEQPLALFIFAKASSAVYLNGRQIGQNGQPGLAASEIPGQMDSHIYLPAAQLRPGVNQLVLQMSAQRGWFRLAQPIHFIGIGPYGDVRTYLQQHAELGLFLLGVLCTGLLYFSALALRTSRHETPEAGPAGQEALLALLCLFAGAQLWLEMSRGLLGYHYPMHELRLCGILLCAAGFGLCLLWLTALRYQRQYWRLWTLVTALLLLPMLWWLPAFDDRIAIATLLPAGIAALIAGRRWYQADKTEPAESAGAGTSTALLLLYVILAIVLNGIFQEILAFLLVTLLLCGLFIEQAQQRQQQMQQQLADQQLILQLLLQLQQNSAIAPQASLTLTSAGQIQRIPADSIAYCQAARDYSDLWLADGRQLLYSGTLRALEQELPGFFLRVHRSYLVNVHQVRQFRTTIDTDSGSGAVLILASGQQVPVSRRLIPAVRSVMLQQSVADMPPASSDVA
;
A
#
# COMPACT_ATOMS: atom_id res chain seq x y z
N MET A 1 -1.65 -9.78 32.02
CA MET A 1 -1.93 -10.13 30.62
C MET A 1 -1.14 -9.30 29.59
N GLN A 2 -0.89 -7.99 29.81
CA GLN A 2 -0.09 -7.13 28.90
C GLN A 2 1.39 -7.55 28.76
N MET A 3 2.03 -8.06 29.80
CA MET A 3 3.44 -8.46 29.78
C MET A 3 3.71 -9.74 28.94
N PHE A 4 2.74 -10.65 28.87
CA PHE A 4 2.83 -11.85 28.05
C PHE A 4 2.65 -11.56 26.54
N ALA A 5 1.82 -10.58 26.19
CA ALA A 5 1.62 -10.14 24.81
C ALA A 5 2.87 -9.46 24.24
N LEU A 6 3.53 -8.59 25.01
CA LEU A 6 4.76 -7.91 24.65
C LEU A 6 5.95 -8.88 24.41
N ASN A 7 6.05 -9.95 25.20
CA ASN A 7 7.11 -10.95 25.03
C ASN A 7 6.89 -11.82 23.79
N ARG A 8 5.65 -12.19 23.47
CA ARG A 8 5.30 -12.91 22.24
C ARG A 8 5.58 -12.07 20.98
N PHE A 9 5.36 -10.74 21.07
CA PHE A 9 5.64 -9.80 19.98
C PHE A 9 7.15 -9.63 19.70
N ARG A 10 7.96 -9.65 20.74
CA ARG A 10 9.42 -9.59 20.61
C ARG A 10 10.01 -10.85 19.96
N HIS A 11 9.46 -12.03 20.27
CA HIS A 11 9.86 -13.30 19.67
C HIS A 11 9.46 -13.43 18.20
N THR A 12 8.28 -12.93 17.81
CA THR A 12 7.85 -12.96 16.40
C THR A 12 8.66 -11.99 15.52
N ARG A 13 9.01 -10.79 16.01
CA ARG A 13 9.89 -9.85 15.30
C ARG A 13 11.29 -10.43 15.06
N GLY A 14 11.88 -11.05 16.06
CA GLY A 14 13.16 -11.74 15.93
C GLY A 14 13.12 -12.91 14.95
N GLY A 15 12.04 -13.70 14.97
CA GLY A 15 11.84 -14.83 14.07
C GLY A 15 11.69 -14.40 12.60
N ILE A 16 10.93 -13.36 12.34
CA ILE A 16 10.74 -12.82 10.97
C ILE A 16 12.04 -12.20 10.46
N ALA A 17 12.74 -11.41 11.27
CA ALA A 17 14.03 -10.83 10.90
C ALA A 17 15.07 -11.91 10.62
N LEU A 18 15.12 -12.97 11.44
CA LEU A 18 15.98 -14.12 11.22
C LEU A 18 15.61 -14.88 9.94
N PHE A 19 14.33 -15.09 9.68
CA PHE A 19 13.85 -15.73 8.45
C PHE A 19 14.25 -14.93 7.20
N LEU A 20 14.06 -13.61 7.20
CA LEU A 20 14.48 -12.72 6.11
C LEU A 20 16.00 -12.71 5.94
N LEU A 21 16.75 -12.73 7.04
CA LEU A 21 18.21 -12.83 7.00
C LEU A 21 18.67 -14.17 6.42
N LEU A 22 18.07 -15.29 6.83
CA LEU A 22 18.37 -16.62 6.30
C LEU A 22 17.98 -16.74 4.82
N LEU A 23 16.83 -16.15 4.42
CA LEU A 23 16.41 -16.08 3.03
C LEU A 23 17.41 -15.25 2.21
N LEU A 24 17.82 -14.09 2.73
CA LEU A 24 18.83 -13.23 2.09
C LEU A 24 20.15 -13.97 1.93
N LEU A 25 20.65 -14.61 2.98
CA LEU A 25 21.88 -15.41 2.95
C LEU A 25 21.75 -16.59 1.99
N GLY A 26 20.64 -17.30 1.99
CA GLY A 26 20.36 -18.39 1.06
C GLY A 26 20.33 -17.93 -0.40
N CYS A 27 19.63 -16.84 -0.70
CA CYS A 27 19.63 -16.26 -2.03
C CYS A 27 21.00 -15.71 -2.44
N LEU A 28 21.72 -15.07 -1.52
CA LEU A 28 23.06 -14.56 -1.77
C LEU A 28 24.06 -15.69 -2.04
N THR A 29 23.96 -16.82 -1.31
CA THR A 29 24.79 -18.01 -1.58
C THR A 29 24.47 -18.60 -2.95
N LEU A 30 23.21 -18.65 -3.36
CA LEU A 30 22.80 -19.10 -4.70
C LEU A 30 23.35 -18.19 -5.82
N VAL A 31 23.33 -16.87 -5.60
CA VAL A 31 23.86 -15.88 -6.55
C VAL A 31 25.41 -15.93 -6.60
N LEU A 32 26.05 -16.12 -5.45
CA LEU A 32 27.52 -16.20 -5.35
C LEU A 32 28.07 -17.58 -5.69
N GLN A 33 27.27 -18.64 -5.62
CA GLN A 33 27.65 -19.92 -6.22
C GLN A 33 27.80 -19.70 -7.70
N GLN A 34 29.07 -19.72 -8.16
CA GLN A 34 29.33 -19.69 -9.59
C GLN A 34 28.58 -20.87 -10.22
N PRO A 35 27.76 -20.64 -11.23
CA PRO A 35 27.15 -21.75 -11.96
C PRO A 35 28.28 -22.69 -12.40
N PRO A 36 28.01 -24.02 -12.49
CA PRO A 36 28.99 -24.96 -13.00
C PRO A 36 29.55 -24.35 -14.29
N ALA A 37 30.87 -24.23 -14.36
CA ALA A 37 31.59 -23.42 -15.32
C ALA A 37 30.96 -23.52 -16.71
N LEU A 38 30.10 -22.56 -17.03
CA LEU A 38 29.65 -22.40 -18.41
C LEU A 38 30.91 -22.21 -19.25
N PRO A 39 31.02 -22.90 -20.39
CA PRO A 39 32.17 -22.71 -21.24
C PRO A 39 32.34 -21.22 -21.50
N GLN A 40 33.48 -20.66 -21.10
CA GLN A 40 33.71 -19.23 -21.17
C GLN A 40 33.61 -18.78 -22.62
N LEU A 41 32.70 -17.88 -22.93
CA LEU A 41 32.65 -17.21 -24.21
C LEU A 41 33.86 -16.28 -24.30
N GLN A 42 34.70 -16.50 -25.30
CA GLN A 42 35.79 -15.60 -25.61
C GLN A 42 35.23 -14.39 -26.38
N GLN A 43 35.22 -13.22 -25.74
CA GLN A 43 34.84 -11.99 -26.41
C GLN A 43 35.83 -11.65 -27.52
N LEU A 44 35.32 -11.30 -28.70
CA LEU A 44 36.09 -10.83 -29.81
C LEU A 44 36.05 -9.30 -29.87
N THR A 45 37.18 -8.70 -30.20
CA THR A 45 37.27 -7.27 -30.46
C THR A 45 37.06 -7.01 -31.97
N ILE A 46 36.27 -5.99 -32.29
CA ILE A 46 36.13 -5.47 -33.63
C ILE A 46 37.44 -4.73 -33.97
N ASN A 47 38.15 -5.16 -34.97
CA ASN A 47 39.41 -4.54 -35.38
C ASN A 47 39.16 -3.28 -36.21
N ALA A 48 38.35 -3.43 -37.27
CA ALA A 48 38.03 -2.36 -38.19
C ALA A 48 36.61 -2.53 -38.74
N TRP A 49 36.05 -1.46 -39.26
CA TRP A 49 34.76 -1.51 -39.97
C TRP A 49 34.75 -0.58 -41.17
N CYS A 50 33.93 -0.91 -42.19
CA CYS A 50 33.75 -0.15 -43.41
C CYS A 50 32.27 0.08 -43.68
N ASP A 51 31.92 1.16 -44.36
CA ASP A 51 30.58 1.40 -44.84
C ASP A 51 30.30 0.54 -46.07
N ALA A 52 29.29 -0.34 -45.97
CA ALA A 52 28.93 -1.26 -47.05
C ALA A 52 28.19 -0.57 -48.22
N GLU A 53 27.71 0.64 -48.06
CA GLU A 53 27.19 1.43 -49.20
C GLU A 53 28.30 1.84 -50.12
N GLN A 54 29.51 2.07 -49.61
CA GLN A 54 30.70 2.41 -50.37
C GLN A 54 31.40 1.15 -50.90
N ILE A 55 31.42 0.07 -50.12
CA ILE A 55 32.08 -1.19 -50.45
C ILE A 55 31.02 -2.29 -50.55
N ARG A 56 30.46 -2.49 -51.74
CA ARG A 56 29.34 -3.43 -51.97
C ARG A 56 29.70 -4.92 -51.93
N THR A 57 30.97 -5.25 -52.13
CA THR A 57 31.47 -6.62 -52.09
C THR A 57 32.18 -6.90 -50.79
N LEU A 58 32.32 -8.18 -50.41
CA LEU A 58 33.07 -8.59 -49.23
C LEU A 58 34.50 -7.99 -49.27
N PRO A 59 34.86 -7.10 -48.32
CA PRO A 59 36.17 -6.47 -48.33
C PRO A 59 37.24 -7.53 -47.93
N THR A 60 38.31 -7.58 -48.71
CA THR A 60 39.49 -8.40 -48.40
C THR A 60 40.54 -7.62 -47.63
N ASP A 61 40.53 -6.29 -47.76
CA ASP A 61 41.44 -5.38 -47.07
C ASP A 61 40.66 -4.26 -46.38
N PHE A 62 40.82 -4.17 -45.09
CA PHE A 62 40.20 -3.14 -44.21
C PHE A 62 41.14 -1.95 -43.94
N SER A 63 42.28 -1.89 -44.58
CA SER A 63 43.18 -0.73 -44.56
C SER A 63 42.87 0.28 -45.67
N ALA A 64 41.96 -0.06 -46.59
CA ALA A 64 41.57 0.76 -47.74
C ALA A 64 40.82 2.05 -47.30
N ALA A 65 40.83 3.06 -48.18
CA ALA A 65 40.09 4.28 -48.01
C ALA A 65 38.57 4.00 -47.80
N GLY A 66 37.97 4.54 -46.73
CA GLY A 66 36.57 4.29 -46.36
C GLY A 66 36.37 3.31 -45.19
N CYS A 67 37.42 2.65 -44.73
CA CYS A 67 37.40 1.83 -43.52
C CYS A 67 37.98 2.58 -42.30
N GLN A 68 37.50 2.29 -41.14
CA GLN A 68 37.90 2.93 -39.90
C GLN A 68 38.33 1.88 -38.87
N GLN A 69 39.32 2.23 -38.05
CA GLN A 69 39.73 1.38 -36.92
C GLN A 69 38.71 1.52 -35.80
N ALA A 70 38.23 0.42 -35.28
CA ALA A 70 37.19 0.42 -34.24
C ALA A 70 37.68 0.99 -32.90
N SER A 71 39.00 1.04 -32.65
CA SER A 71 39.61 1.72 -31.51
C SER A 71 39.46 3.25 -31.54
N ALA A 72 39.34 3.84 -32.73
CA ALA A 72 39.16 5.27 -32.91
C ALA A 72 37.68 5.68 -32.96
N VAL A 73 36.84 4.87 -33.68
CA VAL A 73 35.40 5.11 -33.83
C VAL A 73 34.67 3.78 -33.66
N PRO A 74 33.78 3.68 -32.66
CA PRO A 74 32.98 2.49 -32.43
C PRO A 74 32.05 2.20 -33.63
N ALA A 75 31.91 0.92 -33.97
CA ALA A 75 31.01 0.48 -35.02
C ALA A 75 29.55 0.63 -34.57
N ASP A 76 28.75 1.37 -35.34
CA ASP A 76 27.32 1.56 -35.09
C ASP A 76 26.50 1.21 -36.34
N PRO A 77 25.83 0.03 -36.36
CA PRO A 77 25.02 -0.42 -37.51
C PRO A 77 23.65 0.28 -37.57
N GLN A 78 23.29 1.15 -36.64
CA GLN A 78 21.96 1.78 -36.58
C GLN A 78 21.79 2.80 -37.72
N GLY A 79 20.89 2.49 -38.64
CA GLY A 79 20.64 3.28 -39.84
C GLY A 79 21.74 3.18 -40.91
N ARG A 80 22.66 2.20 -40.78
CA ARG A 80 23.77 1.94 -41.70
C ARG A 80 23.86 0.47 -42.05
N LEU A 81 24.56 0.17 -43.12
CA LEU A 81 25.01 -1.18 -43.49
C LEU A 81 26.52 -1.19 -43.40
N LEU A 82 27.09 -2.01 -42.52
CA LEU A 82 28.51 -2.03 -42.21
C LEU A 82 29.12 -3.38 -42.43
N TRP A 83 30.40 -3.39 -42.83
CA TRP A 83 31.29 -4.54 -42.78
C TRP A 83 32.17 -4.43 -41.54
N LEU A 84 32.20 -5.45 -40.68
CA LEU A 84 33.00 -5.52 -39.47
C LEU A 84 34.05 -6.60 -39.62
N GLN A 85 35.30 -6.29 -39.27
CA GLN A 85 36.40 -7.25 -39.24
C GLN A 85 36.72 -7.65 -37.79
N LEU A 86 36.76 -8.94 -37.55
CA LEU A 86 37.19 -9.54 -36.28
C LEU A 86 38.19 -10.67 -36.60
N SER A 87 39.00 -11.01 -35.62
CA SER A 87 39.93 -12.13 -35.72
C SER A 87 40.01 -12.90 -34.41
N PHE A 88 40.30 -14.19 -34.53
CA PHE A 88 40.55 -15.03 -33.37
C PHE A 88 41.61 -16.08 -33.72
N THR A 89 42.32 -16.57 -32.71
CA THR A 89 43.40 -17.55 -32.90
C THR A 89 42.98 -18.88 -32.28
N LEU A 90 43.10 -19.94 -33.05
CA LEU A 90 42.92 -21.30 -32.56
C LEU A 90 44.29 -21.95 -32.26
N PRO A 91 44.43 -22.68 -31.14
CA PRO A 91 45.61 -23.47 -30.88
C PRO A 91 45.79 -24.55 -31.99
N GLY A 92 47.04 -24.96 -32.23
CA GLY A 92 47.38 -25.79 -33.36
C GLY A 92 46.81 -27.22 -33.41
N ALA A 93 46.36 -27.76 -32.30
CA ALA A 93 45.57 -28.99 -32.26
C ALA A 93 44.10 -28.59 -32.29
N GLY A 94 43.36 -28.98 -33.33
CA GLY A 94 41.95 -28.61 -33.53
C GLY A 94 41.11 -28.75 -32.28
N THR A 95 40.03 -27.97 -32.17
CA THR A 95 39.10 -28.02 -31.04
C THR A 95 38.31 -29.34 -31.10
N GLU A 96 38.37 -30.13 -30.02
CA GLU A 96 37.57 -31.38 -29.91
C GLU A 96 36.05 -31.09 -29.89
N GLN A 97 35.68 -29.87 -29.50
CA GLN A 97 34.28 -29.44 -29.39
C GLN A 97 33.88 -28.52 -30.56
N PRO A 98 32.65 -28.67 -31.09
CA PRO A 98 32.11 -27.76 -32.07
C PRO A 98 32.04 -26.33 -31.52
N LEU A 99 32.41 -25.33 -32.31
CA LEU A 99 32.42 -23.93 -31.97
C LEU A 99 31.25 -23.16 -32.58
N ALA A 100 30.80 -22.12 -31.96
CA ALA A 100 29.86 -21.15 -32.45
C ALA A 100 30.34 -19.72 -32.25
N LEU A 101 29.92 -18.85 -33.14
CA LEU A 101 29.96 -17.41 -32.99
C LEU A 101 28.64 -16.96 -32.34
N PHE A 102 28.72 -16.29 -31.19
CA PHE A 102 27.61 -15.69 -30.49
C PHE A 102 27.56 -14.20 -30.80
N ILE A 103 26.38 -13.70 -31.17
CA ILE A 103 26.14 -12.30 -31.53
C ILE A 103 24.96 -11.82 -30.73
N PHE A 104 25.20 -10.90 -29.75
CA PHE A 104 24.19 -10.22 -28.98
C PHE A 104 24.18 -8.75 -29.41
N ALA A 105 23.31 -8.43 -30.35
CA ALA A 105 23.32 -7.13 -30.98
C ALA A 105 21.93 -6.75 -31.52
N LYS A 106 21.63 -5.47 -31.44
CA LYS A 106 20.50 -4.85 -32.11
C LYS A 106 20.81 -4.71 -33.59
N ALA A 107 20.89 -5.83 -34.30
CA ALA A 107 21.24 -5.83 -35.73
C ALA A 107 20.88 -7.16 -36.38
N SER A 108 20.64 -7.11 -37.70
CA SER A 108 20.72 -8.25 -38.60
C SER A 108 22.17 -8.46 -38.97
N SER A 109 22.59 -9.72 -39.21
CA SER A 109 23.97 -10.02 -39.54
C SER A 109 24.11 -11.16 -40.56
N ALA A 110 25.08 -11.07 -41.48
CA ALA A 110 25.58 -12.15 -42.29
C ALA A 110 27.05 -12.37 -41.93
N VAL A 111 27.44 -13.64 -41.73
CA VAL A 111 28.75 -14.00 -41.16
C VAL A 111 29.57 -14.74 -42.19
N TYR A 112 30.80 -14.29 -42.36
CA TYR A 112 31.80 -14.86 -43.28
C TYR A 112 33.03 -15.30 -42.47
N LEU A 113 33.41 -16.56 -42.61
CA LEU A 113 34.61 -17.12 -42.00
C LEU A 113 35.65 -17.38 -43.10
N ASN A 114 36.84 -16.80 -42.99
CA ASN A 114 37.95 -16.95 -43.97
C ASN A 114 37.50 -16.71 -45.42
N GLY A 115 36.58 -15.75 -45.65
CA GLY A 115 36.07 -15.35 -46.95
C GLY A 115 34.84 -16.14 -47.45
N ARG A 116 34.34 -17.12 -46.70
CA ARG A 116 33.13 -17.89 -47.02
C ARG A 116 31.98 -17.57 -46.08
N GLN A 117 30.79 -17.33 -46.61
CA GLN A 117 29.59 -17.18 -45.82
C GLN A 117 29.25 -18.50 -45.10
N ILE A 118 29.06 -18.44 -43.76
CA ILE A 118 28.78 -19.61 -42.93
C ILE A 118 27.35 -19.56 -42.34
N GLY A 119 26.72 -18.39 -42.31
CA GLY A 119 25.38 -18.24 -41.80
C GLY A 119 24.93 -16.80 -41.78
N GLN A 120 23.66 -16.60 -41.35
CA GLN A 120 23.07 -15.26 -41.22
C GLN A 120 22.01 -15.26 -40.12
N ASN A 121 21.80 -14.09 -39.51
CA ASN A 121 20.74 -13.81 -38.55
C ASN A 121 19.89 -12.66 -39.11
N GLY A 122 18.70 -12.97 -39.65
CA GLY A 122 17.97 -12.05 -40.49
C GLY A 122 18.67 -11.84 -41.83
N GLN A 123 18.41 -10.72 -42.50
CA GLN A 123 19.10 -10.33 -43.71
C GLN A 123 19.56 -8.88 -43.61
N PRO A 124 20.86 -8.61 -43.47
CA PRO A 124 21.34 -7.22 -43.43
C PRO A 124 21.06 -6.53 -44.77
N GLY A 125 20.70 -5.26 -44.71
CA GLY A 125 20.32 -4.51 -45.89
C GLY A 125 20.13 -3.03 -45.62
N LEU A 126 19.83 -2.27 -46.67
CA LEU A 126 19.51 -0.84 -46.56
C LEU A 126 17.99 -0.64 -46.52
N ALA A 127 17.53 0.24 -45.66
CA ALA A 127 16.14 0.64 -45.55
C ALA A 127 15.14 -0.56 -45.52
N ALA A 128 14.27 -0.66 -46.51
CA ALA A 128 13.24 -1.70 -46.60
C ALA A 128 13.74 -3.10 -46.95
N SER A 129 14.96 -3.25 -47.48
CA SER A 129 15.54 -4.55 -47.86
C SER A 129 16.04 -5.34 -46.65
N GLU A 130 16.15 -4.75 -45.48
CA GLU A 130 16.54 -5.45 -44.28
C GLU A 130 15.40 -6.36 -43.77
N ILE A 131 15.73 -7.60 -43.41
CA ILE A 131 14.89 -8.51 -42.65
C ILE A 131 15.48 -8.59 -41.22
N PRO A 132 14.75 -8.14 -40.20
CA PRO A 132 15.27 -8.14 -38.84
C PRO A 132 15.67 -9.52 -38.32
N GLY A 133 16.87 -9.62 -37.75
CA GLY A 133 17.37 -10.83 -37.09
C GLY A 133 16.93 -10.91 -35.63
N GLN A 134 17.25 -12.03 -34.97
CA GLN A 134 17.10 -12.21 -33.53
C GLN A 134 18.08 -11.28 -32.80
N MET A 135 17.67 -10.76 -31.65
CA MET A 135 18.52 -9.93 -30.80
C MET A 135 19.76 -10.69 -30.31
N ASP A 136 19.55 -11.95 -29.95
CA ASP A 136 20.58 -12.85 -29.46
C ASP A 136 20.62 -14.08 -30.39
N SER A 137 21.77 -14.33 -31.01
CA SER A 137 21.92 -15.38 -31.99
C SER A 137 23.26 -16.09 -31.86
N HIS A 138 23.32 -17.32 -32.39
CA HIS A 138 24.55 -18.06 -32.53
C HIS A 138 24.63 -18.67 -33.92
N ILE A 139 25.83 -18.75 -34.45
CA ILE A 139 26.11 -19.33 -35.79
C ILE A 139 27.21 -20.35 -35.65
N TYR A 140 26.96 -21.57 -36.10
CA TYR A 140 27.94 -22.65 -36.09
C TYR A 140 29.18 -22.29 -36.91
N LEU A 141 30.37 -22.56 -36.37
CA LEU A 141 31.66 -22.41 -37.07
C LEU A 141 32.09 -23.76 -37.65
N PRO A 142 31.97 -23.97 -38.98
CA PRO A 142 32.29 -25.26 -39.57
C PRO A 142 33.77 -25.61 -39.43
N ALA A 143 34.07 -26.75 -38.81
CA ALA A 143 35.46 -27.20 -38.58
C ALA A 143 36.30 -27.25 -39.84
N ALA A 144 35.69 -27.62 -41.00
CA ALA A 144 36.37 -27.66 -42.29
C ALA A 144 36.82 -26.28 -42.81
N GLN A 145 36.31 -25.18 -42.27
CA GLN A 145 36.70 -23.82 -42.65
C GLN A 145 37.61 -23.14 -41.61
N LEU A 146 37.79 -23.75 -40.43
CA LEU A 146 38.69 -23.28 -39.40
C LEU A 146 40.13 -23.65 -39.78
N ARG A 147 41.06 -22.72 -39.54
CA ARG A 147 42.49 -22.87 -39.77
C ARG A 147 43.24 -22.86 -38.45
N PRO A 148 44.31 -23.69 -38.32
CA PRO A 148 45.24 -23.51 -37.21
C PRO A 148 45.84 -22.09 -37.25
N GLY A 149 45.95 -21.45 -36.10
CA GLY A 149 46.38 -20.04 -36.02
C GLY A 149 45.25 -19.05 -36.23
N VAL A 150 45.52 -17.95 -36.93
CA VAL A 150 44.60 -16.81 -37.06
C VAL A 150 43.46 -17.11 -38.03
N ASN A 151 42.23 -16.97 -37.57
CA ASN A 151 41.00 -17.03 -38.38
C ASN A 151 40.39 -15.63 -38.46
N GLN A 152 39.95 -15.28 -39.68
CA GLN A 152 39.30 -14.00 -39.94
C GLN A 152 37.79 -14.17 -40.00
N LEU A 153 37.06 -13.36 -39.23
CA LEU A 153 35.62 -13.22 -39.33
C LEU A 153 35.29 -11.86 -39.93
N VAL A 154 34.38 -11.84 -40.88
CA VAL A 154 33.79 -10.63 -41.41
C VAL A 154 32.29 -10.71 -41.23
N LEU A 155 31.71 -9.70 -40.63
CA LEU A 155 30.27 -9.60 -40.41
C LEU A 155 29.73 -8.44 -41.23
N GLN A 156 28.69 -8.68 -42.02
CA GLN A 156 27.87 -7.61 -42.56
C GLN A 156 26.72 -7.38 -41.61
N MET A 157 26.57 -6.17 -41.10
CA MET A 157 25.56 -5.85 -40.08
C MET A 157 24.76 -4.60 -40.45
N SER A 158 23.45 -4.61 -40.16
CA SER A 158 22.57 -3.46 -40.27
C SER A 158 21.50 -3.46 -39.19
N ALA A 159 20.99 -2.27 -38.84
CA ALA A 159 19.89 -2.07 -37.92
C ALA A 159 19.02 -0.90 -38.42
N GLN A 160 18.13 -1.20 -39.38
CA GLN A 160 17.29 -0.20 -40.04
C GLN A 160 15.91 -0.05 -39.35
N ARG A 161 15.51 -1.05 -38.56
CA ARG A 161 14.18 -1.14 -37.95
C ARG A 161 14.24 -0.80 -36.45
N GLY A 162 14.57 0.44 -36.12
CA GLY A 162 14.61 0.92 -34.74
C GLY A 162 13.87 2.24 -34.58
N TRP A 163 13.30 2.50 -33.38
CA TRP A 163 12.60 3.75 -33.05
C TRP A 163 13.55 4.77 -32.42
N PHE A 164 14.56 4.31 -31.68
CA PHE A 164 15.58 5.17 -31.08
C PHE A 164 16.97 4.51 -31.14
N ARG A 165 18.00 5.35 -31.03
CA ARG A 165 19.38 4.87 -31.02
C ARG A 165 19.81 4.44 -29.64
N LEU A 166 20.43 3.26 -29.56
CA LEU A 166 21.13 2.80 -28.37
C LEU A 166 22.58 3.29 -28.41
N ALA A 167 23.12 3.64 -27.23
CA ALA A 167 24.53 4.02 -27.11
C ALA A 167 25.48 2.86 -27.47
N GLN A 168 25.06 1.62 -27.20
CA GLN A 168 25.83 0.42 -27.49
C GLN A 168 24.90 -0.60 -28.18
N PRO A 169 24.72 -0.52 -29.50
CA PRO A 169 23.85 -1.45 -30.24
C PRO A 169 24.43 -2.87 -30.34
N ILE A 170 25.75 -3.02 -30.24
CA ILE A 170 26.46 -4.31 -30.21
C ILE A 170 26.87 -4.56 -28.77
N HIS A 171 26.16 -5.48 -28.10
CA HIS A 171 26.41 -5.78 -26.68
C HIS A 171 27.61 -6.75 -26.54
N PHE A 172 27.64 -7.78 -27.39
CA PHE A 172 28.64 -8.81 -27.32
C PHE A 172 28.79 -9.54 -28.66
N ILE A 173 30.03 -9.77 -29.06
CA ILE A 173 30.39 -10.73 -30.14
C ILE A 173 31.48 -11.61 -29.57
N GLY A 174 31.33 -12.94 -29.63
CA GLY A 174 32.31 -13.83 -29.08
C GLY A 174 32.18 -15.26 -29.61
N ILE A 175 33.19 -16.07 -29.39
CA ILE A 175 33.22 -17.49 -29.75
C ILE A 175 33.22 -18.36 -28.49
N GLY A 176 32.61 -19.54 -28.62
CA GLY A 176 32.61 -20.56 -27.57
C GLY A 176 32.07 -21.88 -28.06
N PRO A 177 31.96 -22.88 -27.22
CA PRO A 177 31.35 -24.14 -27.56
C PRO A 177 29.94 -23.96 -28.14
N TYR A 178 29.62 -24.71 -29.18
CA TYR A 178 28.30 -24.68 -29.77
C TYR A 178 27.24 -25.13 -28.76
N GLY A 179 26.26 -24.30 -28.54
CA GLY A 179 25.17 -24.53 -27.57
C GLY A 179 24.04 -23.54 -27.75
N ASP A 180 22.95 -23.74 -26.99
CA ASP A 180 21.82 -22.80 -27.01
C ASP A 180 22.22 -21.46 -26.35
N VAL A 181 21.99 -20.38 -27.08
CA VAL A 181 22.15 -18.99 -26.56
C VAL A 181 21.45 -18.79 -25.21
N ARG A 182 20.29 -19.43 -25.02
CA ARG A 182 19.51 -19.32 -23.80
C ARG A 182 20.27 -19.79 -22.56
N THR A 183 21.13 -20.81 -22.70
CA THR A 183 21.95 -21.32 -21.60
C THR A 183 22.83 -20.21 -20.98
N TYR A 184 23.31 -19.29 -21.83
CA TYR A 184 24.16 -18.16 -21.39
C TYR A 184 23.34 -16.99 -20.81
N LEU A 185 22.08 -16.83 -21.22
CA LEU A 185 21.21 -15.74 -20.82
C LEU A 185 20.34 -16.07 -19.58
N GLN A 186 20.27 -17.36 -19.20
CA GLN A 186 19.37 -17.84 -18.14
C GLN A 186 20.09 -18.24 -16.84
N GLN A 187 21.27 -17.71 -16.57
CA GLN A 187 22.11 -18.13 -15.45
C GLN A 187 21.42 -18.16 -14.07
N HIS A 188 20.37 -17.39 -13.88
CA HIS A 188 19.63 -17.35 -12.61
C HIS A 188 18.10 -17.39 -12.83
N ALA A 189 17.64 -18.05 -13.90
CA ALA A 189 16.21 -18.10 -14.24
C ALA A 189 15.36 -18.71 -13.11
N GLU A 190 15.87 -19.72 -12.41
CA GLU A 190 15.17 -20.39 -11.31
C GLU A 190 14.88 -19.40 -10.16
N LEU A 191 15.88 -18.63 -9.74
CA LEU A 191 15.72 -17.61 -8.73
C LEU A 191 14.76 -16.50 -9.21
N GLY A 192 14.89 -16.08 -10.46
CA GLY A 192 13.98 -15.09 -11.05
C GLY A 192 12.52 -15.56 -11.06
N LEU A 193 12.25 -16.81 -11.43
CA LEU A 193 10.92 -17.40 -11.42
C LEU A 193 10.38 -17.50 -9.98
N PHE A 194 11.22 -17.87 -9.02
CA PHE A 194 10.85 -17.87 -7.60
C PHE A 194 10.45 -16.47 -7.12
N LEU A 195 11.26 -15.45 -7.38
CA LEU A 195 10.97 -14.07 -7.02
C LEU A 195 9.70 -13.55 -7.70
N LEU A 196 9.49 -13.91 -8.97
CA LEU A 196 8.26 -13.59 -9.69
C LEU A 196 7.03 -14.20 -9.02
N GLY A 197 7.12 -15.47 -8.57
CA GLY A 197 6.06 -16.13 -7.79
C GLY A 197 5.73 -15.40 -6.50
N VAL A 198 6.74 -14.93 -5.77
CA VAL A 198 6.57 -14.11 -4.55
C VAL A 198 5.84 -12.80 -4.87
N LEU A 199 6.27 -12.08 -5.92
CA LEU A 199 5.67 -10.81 -6.34
C LEU A 199 4.22 -10.99 -6.83
N CYS A 200 3.93 -12.05 -7.60
CA CYS A 200 2.58 -12.40 -8.02
C CYS A 200 1.67 -12.71 -6.82
N THR A 201 2.17 -13.44 -5.83
CA THR A 201 1.43 -13.72 -4.59
C THR A 201 1.13 -12.43 -3.83
N GLY A 202 2.11 -11.54 -3.71
CA GLY A 202 1.94 -10.21 -3.13
C GLY A 202 0.88 -9.39 -3.87
N LEU A 203 0.94 -9.36 -5.20
CA LEU A 203 -0.04 -8.67 -6.05
C LEU A 203 -1.47 -9.17 -5.78
N LEU A 204 -1.68 -10.49 -5.80
CA LEU A 204 -3.00 -11.09 -5.55
C LEU A 204 -3.51 -10.78 -4.13
N TYR A 205 -2.66 -10.91 -3.13
CA TYR A 205 -3.00 -10.64 -1.74
C TYR A 205 -3.43 -9.19 -1.52
N PHE A 206 -2.61 -8.21 -1.97
CA PHE A 206 -2.91 -6.80 -1.77
C PHE A 206 -4.06 -6.30 -2.64
N SER A 207 -4.24 -6.85 -3.84
CA SER A 207 -5.41 -6.56 -4.67
C SER A 207 -6.70 -7.04 -4.01
N ALA A 208 -6.72 -8.27 -3.48
CA ALA A 208 -7.88 -8.79 -2.75
C ALA A 208 -8.19 -7.97 -1.49
N LEU A 209 -7.15 -7.50 -0.81
CA LEU A 209 -7.26 -6.68 0.38
C LEU A 209 -7.81 -5.28 0.04
N ALA A 210 -7.28 -4.62 -0.99
CA ALA A 210 -7.77 -3.32 -1.47
C ALA A 210 -9.25 -3.38 -1.90
N LEU A 211 -9.66 -4.47 -2.56
CA LEU A 211 -11.06 -4.68 -2.95
C LEU A 211 -11.99 -4.88 -1.73
N ARG A 212 -11.52 -5.51 -0.66
CA ARG A 212 -12.30 -5.68 0.57
C ARG A 212 -12.47 -4.36 1.31
N THR A 213 -11.39 -3.59 1.47
CA THR A 213 -11.43 -2.29 2.16
C THR A 213 -12.29 -1.28 1.39
N SER A 214 -12.21 -1.23 0.07
CA SER A 214 -13.05 -0.32 -0.73
C SER A 214 -14.56 -0.58 -0.64
N ARG A 215 -14.98 -1.79 -0.24
CA ARG A 215 -16.40 -2.14 -0.09
C ARG A 215 -17.00 -1.77 1.28
N HIS A 216 -16.16 -1.57 2.29
CA HIS A 216 -16.60 -1.41 3.68
C HIS A 216 -16.28 -0.03 4.29
N GLU A 217 -15.55 0.82 3.61
CA GLU A 217 -15.10 2.09 4.15
C GLU A 217 -15.75 3.29 3.45
N THR A 218 -16.06 4.31 4.26
CA THR A 218 -16.49 5.63 3.78
C THR A 218 -15.33 6.32 3.01
N PRO A 219 -15.63 7.25 2.07
CA PRO A 219 -14.62 7.88 1.19
C PRO A 219 -13.46 8.59 1.89
N GLU A 220 -13.55 8.81 3.20
CA GLU A 220 -12.51 9.44 4.02
C GLU A 220 -11.44 8.47 4.57
N ALA A 221 -11.61 7.18 4.41
CA ALA A 221 -10.76 6.17 5.00
C ALA A 221 -9.47 5.93 4.19
N GLY A 222 -8.34 6.27 4.80
CA GLY A 222 -6.99 6.19 4.24
C GLY A 222 -6.37 4.81 3.91
N PRO A 223 -6.83 3.65 4.44
CA PRO A 223 -6.14 2.37 4.23
C PRO A 223 -6.28 1.78 2.82
N ALA A 224 -7.44 1.88 2.17
CA ALA A 224 -7.66 1.27 0.84
C ALA A 224 -6.68 1.74 -0.24
N GLY A 225 -6.23 3.00 -0.19
CA GLY A 225 -5.24 3.54 -1.11
C GLY A 225 -3.83 2.98 -0.92
N GLN A 226 -3.44 2.65 0.32
CA GLN A 226 -2.11 2.09 0.61
C GLN A 226 -1.98 0.66 0.10
N GLU A 227 -3.01 -0.14 0.20
CA GLU A 227 -3.04 -1.52 -0.30
C GLU A 227 -3.00 -1.58 -1.82
N ALA A 228 -3.73 -0.70 -2.47
CA ALA A 228 -3.66 -0.56 -3.92
C ALA A 228 -2.24 -0.17 -4.38
N LEU A 229 -1.54 0.71 -3.65
CA LEU A 229 -0.15 1.06 -3.95
C LEU A 229 0.81 -0.12 -3.73
N LEU A 230 0.61 -0.94 -2.68
CA LEU A 230 1.40 -2.15 -2.46
C LEU A 230 1.16 -3.19 -3.57
N ALA A 231 -0.08 -3.34 -4.05
CA ALA A 231 -0.40 -4.17 -5.20
C ALA A 231 0.30 -3.65 -6.47
N LEU A 232 0.27 -2.34 -6.72
CA LEU A 232 0.97 -1.71 -7.85
C LEU A 232 2.49 -1.86 -7.77
N LEU A 233 3.08 -1.77 -6.59
CA LEU A 233 4.51 -2.03 -6.37
C LEU A 233 4.87 -3.47 -6.77
N CYS A 234 4.09 -4.46 -6.34
CA CYS A 234 4.27 -5.85 -6.76
C CYS A 234 4.08 -6.03 -8.27
N LEU A 235 3.09 -5.36 -8.86
CA LEU A 235 2.83 -5.40 -10.31
C LEU A 235 4.00 -4.86 -11.11
N PHE A 236 4.48 -3.65 -10.78
CA PHE A 236 5.60 -3.04 -11.51
C PHE A 236 6.90 -3.81 -11.33
N ALA A 237 7.22 -4.26 -10.12
CA ALA A 237 8.40 -5.08 -9.88
C ALA A 237 8.31 -6.44 -10.59
N GLY A 238 7.17 -7.11 -10.55
CA GLY A 238 6.95 -8.38 -11.23
C GLY A 238 6.97 -8.25 -12.76
N ALA A 239 6.35 -7.21 -13.29
CA ALA A 239 6.35 -6.92 -14.72
C ALA A 239 7.76 -6.57 -15.23
N GLN A 240 8.52 -5.78 -14.47
CA GLN A 240 9.91 -5.49 -14.80
C GLN A 240 10.76 -6.77 -14.81
N LEU A 241 10.67 -7.58 -13.75
CA LEU A 241 11.38 -8.87 -13.67
C LEU A 241 11.02 -9.79 -14.83
N TRP A 242 9.75 -9.90 -15.18
CA TRP A 242 9.30 -10.68 -16.34
C TRP A 242 9.90 -10.16 -17.65
N LEU A 243 9.90 -8.84 -17.86
CA LEU A 243 10.51 -8.23 -19.05
C LEU A 243 12.02 -8.48 -19.09
N GLU A 244 12.73 -8.44 -17.97
CA GLU A 244 14.16 -8.77 -17.93
C GLU A 244 14.42 -10.24 -18.28
N MET A 245 13.67 -11.16 -17.68
CA MET A 245 13.82 -12.59 -17.95
C MET A 245 13.38 -12.99 -19.35
N SER A 246 12.45 -12.23 -19.97
CA SER A 246 11.88 -12.55 -21.29
C SER A 246 12.95 -12.68 -22.38
N ARG A 247 14.07 -11.95 -22.26
CA ARG A 247 15.19 -12.02 -23.22
C ARG A 247 15.79 -13.42 -23.27
N GLY A 248 16.00 -14.05 -22.12
CA GLY A 248 16.54 -15.41 -22.06
C GLY A 248 15.50 -16.50 -22.36
N LEU A 249 14.24 -16.28 -21.99
CA LEU A 249 13.19 -17.29 -22.08
C LEU A 249 12.57 -17.40 -23.48
N LEU A 250 12.28 -16.29 -24.14
CA LEU A 250 11.44 -16.27 -25.33
C LEU A 250 12.22 -16.11 -26.62
N GLY A 251 13.34 -15.37 -26.61
CA GLY A 251 14.00 -14.93 -27.82
C GLY A 251 13.09 -14.03 -28.68
N TYR A 252 13.61 -12.98 -29.26
CA TYR A 252 12.83 -12.07 -30.09
C TYR A 252 13.70 -11.36 -31.14
N HIS A 253 13.07 -10.83 -32.19
CA HIS A 253 13.73 -10.01 -33.20
C HIS A 253 14.15 -8.66 -32.60
N TYR A 254 15.30 -8.16 -33.02
CA TYR A 254 15.94 -6.99 -32.43
C TYR A 254 15.06 -5.72 -32.29
N PRO A 255 14.07 -5.44 -33.19
CA PRO A 255 13.20 -4.26 -32.99
C PRO A 255 12.34 -4.32 -31.72
N MET A 256 11.98 -5.54 -31.28
CA MET A 256 11.21 -5.72 -30.04
C MET A 256 12.01 -5.36 -28.78
N HIS A 257 13.35 -5.32 -28.88
CA HIS A 257 14.22 -4.96 -27.77
C HIS A 257 13.94 -3.55 -27.25
N GLU A 258 13.66 -2.60 -28.12
CA GLU A 258 13.32 -1.23 -27.74
C GLU A 258 12.01 -1.15 -26.97
N LEU A 259 10.98 -1.89 -27.40
CA LEU A 259 9.71 -1.97 -26.71
C LEU A 259 9.90 -2.57 -25.29
N ARG A 260 10.72 -3.63 -25.21
CA ARG A 260 11.11 -4.24 -23.94
C ARG A 260 11.79 -3.23 -23.02
N LEU A 261 12.78 -2.49 -23.51
CA LEU A 261 13.49 -1.46 -22.75
C LEU A 261 12.54 -0.35 -22.27
N CYS A 262 11.64 0.15 -23.14
CA CYS A 262 10.61 1.12 -22.74
C CYS A 262 9.70 0.57 -21.62
N GLY A 263 9.30 -0.70 -21.74
CA GLY A 263 8.49 -1.37 -20.71
C GLY A 263 9.23 -1.48 -19.37
N ILE A 264 10.51 -1.84 -19.37
CA ILE A 264 11.37 -1.89 -18.18
C ILE A 264 11.47 -0.51 -17.51
N LEU A 265 11.76 0.54 -18.30
CA LEU A 265 11.85 1.90 -17.76
C LEU A 265 10.53 2.40 -17.19
N LEU A 266 9.41 2.09 -17.88
CA LEU A 266 8.07 2.42 -17.39
C LEU A 266 7.77 1.72 -16.06
N CYS A 267 8.10 0.44 -15.95
CA CYS A 267 7.91 -0.33 -14.72
C CYS A 267 8.79 0.21 -13.59
N ALA A 268 10.06 0.52 -13.86
CA ALA A 268 10.98 1.11 -12.90
C ALA A 268 10.49 2.46 -12.37
N ALA A 269 10.05 3.35 -13.27
CA ALA A 269 9.48 4.65 -12.90
C ALA A 269 8.15 4.48 -12.14
N GLY A 270 7.29 3.57 -12.58
CA GLY A 270 6.03 3.24 -11.87
C GLY A 270 6.27 2.72 -10.46
N PHE A 271 7.23 1.82 -10.29
CA PHE A 271 7.65 1.31 -8.96
C PHE A 271 8.16 2.45 -8.08
N GLY A 272 9.08 3.28 -8.57
CA GLY A 272 9.63 4.40 -7.81
C GLY A 272 8.56 5.40 -7.39
N LEU A 273 7.65 5.79 -8.30
CA LEU A 273 6.54 6.70 -7.99
C LEU A 273 5.55 6.10 -7.00
N CYS A 274 5.19 4.83 -7.13
CA CYS A 274 4.31 4.16 -6.16
C CYS A 274 4.94 4.12 -4.77
N LEU A 275 6.25 3.88 -4.66
CA LEU A 275 7.00 3.89 -3.41
C LEU A 275 6.99 5.29 -2.77
N LEU A 276 7.21 6.33 -3.57
CA LEU A 276 7.11 7.72 -3.14
C LEU A 276 5.70 8.05 -2.64
N TRP A 277 4.67 7.67 -3.40
CA TRP A 277 3.27 7.93 -3.03
C TRP A 277 2.86 7.18 -1.77
N LEU A 278 3.25 5.92 -1.63
CA LEU A 278 3.00 5.14 -0.42
C LEU A 278 3.54 5.86 0.82
N THR A 279 4.77 6.37 0.74
CA THR A 279 5.45 7.06 1.84
C THR A 279 4.87 8.46 2.07
N ALA A 280 4.63 9.23 1.01
CA ALA A 280 4.08 10.58 1.10
C ALA A 280 2.65 10.58 1.63
N LEU A 281 1.77 9.69 1.15
CA LEU A 281 0.39 9.57 1.62
C LEU A 281 0.32 9.11 3.08
N ARG A 282 1.29 8.33 3.52
CA ARG A 282 1.37 7.83 4.90
C ARG A 282 1.86 8.88 5.88
N TYR A 283 2.89 9.66 5.52
CA TYR A 283 3.57 10.55 6.46
C TYR A 283 3.36 12.04 6.21
N GLN A 284 3.04 12.45 4.96
CA GLN A 284 2.88 13.85 4.55
C GLN A 284 1.76 14.01 3.51
N ARG A 285 0.57 13.49 3.78
CA ARG A 285 -0.57 13.44 2.86
C ARG A 285 -0.88 14.76 2.16
N GLN A 286 -0.75 15.89 2.85
CA GLN A 286 -1.04 17.21 2.28
C GLN A 286 -0.03 17.64 1.20
N TYR A 287 1.20 17.09 1.19
CA TYR A 287 2.27 17.49 0.27
C TYR A 287 2.60 16.45 -0.81
N TRP A 288 1.81 15.38 -0.98
CA TRP A 288 2.12 14.32 -1.93
C TRP A 288 2.29 14.83 -3.37
N ARG A 289 1.47 15.81 -3.81
CA ARG A 289 1.57 16.43 -5.15
C ARG A 289 2.87 17.23 -5.30
N LEU A 290 3.27 17.96 -4.27
CA LEU A 290 4.53 18.71 -4.26
C LEU A 290 5.72 17.75 -4.38
N TRP A 291 5.75 16.66 -3.61
CA TRP A 291 6.81 15.67 -3.69
C TRP A 291 6.86 14.97 -5.04
N THR A 292 5.71 14.68 -5.65
CA THR A 292 5.64 14.16 -7.03
C THR A 292 6.23 15.16 -8.03
N LEU A 293 5.89 16.44 -7.92
CA LEU A 293 6.42 17.48 -8.79
C LEU A 293 7.94 17.63 -8.64
N VAL A 294 8.44 17.69 -7.40
CA VAL A 294 9.89 17.76 -7.11
C VAL A 294 10.62 16.56 -7.71
N THR A 295 10.08 15.36 -7.51
CA THR A 295 10.65 14.14 -8.09
C THR A 295 10.66 14.18 -9.61
N ALA A 296 9.58 14.62 -10.25
CA ALA A 296 9.51 14.74 -11.70
C ALA A 296 10.50 15.77 -12.24
N LEU A 297 10.63 16.94 -11.60
CA LEU A 297 11.58 17.98 -11.98
C LEU A 297 13.04 17.53 -11.88
N LEU A 298 13.37 16.63 -10.96
CA LEU A 298 14.70 16.06 -10.84
C LEU A 298 14.92 14.88 -11.78
N LEU A 299 13.91 14.00 -11.91
CA LEU A 299 14.02 12.76 -12.66
C LEU A 299 14.06 12.98 -14.17
N LEU A 300 13.16 13.81 -14.72
CA LEU A 300 13.05 13.99 -16.18
C LEU A 300 14.34 14.51 -16.83
N PRO A 301 15.04 15.54 -16.29
CA PRO A 301 16.34 15.95 -16.83
C PRO A 301 17.41 14.87 -16.72
N MET A 302 17.44 14.10 -15.62
CA MET A 302 18.41 13.02 -15.43
C MET A 302 18.18 11.88 -16.43
N LEU A 303 16.92 11.48 -16.68
CA LEU A 303 16.59 10.48 -17.70
C LEU A 303 16.99 10.92 -19.11
N TRP A 304 16.97 12.23 -19.40
CA TRP A 304 17.40 12.77 -20.67
C TRP A 304 18.92 12.80 -20.80
N TRP A 305 19.63 13.18 -19.72
CA TRP A 305 21.07 13.38 -19.73
C TRP A 305 21.87 12.06 -19.71
N LEU A 306 21.39 11.05 -18.99
CA LEU A 306 22.12 9.80 -18.81
C LEU A 306 22.22 9.02 -20.14
N PRO A 307 23.43 8.68 -20.60
CA PRO A 307 23.62 7.97 -21.87
C PRO A 307 23.27 6.49 -21.78
N ALA A 308 23.62 5.83 -20.65
CA ALA A 308 23.39 4.42 -20.46
C ALA A 308 21.94 4.15 -20.01
N PHE A 309 21.35 3.09 -20.58
CA PHE A 309 19.97 2.74 -20.29
C PHE A 309 19.81 2.20 -18.86
N ASP A 310 20.79 1.45 -18.37
CA ASP A 310 20.80 0.88 -17.02
C ASP A 310 20.84 1.97 -15.96
N ASP A 311 21.60 3.05 -16.19
CA ASP A 311 21.61 4.21 -15.31
C ASP A 311 20.23 4.90 -15.24
N ARG A 312 19.50 4.93 -16.36
CA ARG A 312 18.13 5.49 -16.41
C ARG A 312 17.17 4.65 -15.58
N ILE A 313 17.27 3.32 -15.63
CA ILE A 313 16.46 2.41 -14.81
C ILE A 313 16.81 2.61 -13.33
N ALA A 314 18.09 2.64 -13.01
CA ALA A 314 18.56 2.82 -11.64
C ALA A 314 18.05 4.15 -11.03
N ILE A 315 18.20 5.27 -11.75
CA ILE A 315 17.75 6.57 -11.23
C ILE A 315 16.22 6.65 -11.13
N ALA A 316 15.48 5.99 -12.04
CA ALA A 316 14.02 5.95 -12.01
C ALA A 316 13.47 5.28 -10.74
N THR A 317 14.21 4.36 -10.15
CA THR A 317 13.86 3.69 -8.89
C THR A 317 14.47 4.35 -7.67
N LEU A 318 15.78 4.68 -7.72
CA LEU A 318 16.55 5.12 -6.55
C LEU A 318 16.27 6.57 -6.15
N LEU A 319 16.04 7.48 -7.11
CA LEU A 319 15.72 8.87 -6.79
C LEU A 319 14.40 9.00 -6.02
N PRO A 320 13.27 8.41 -6.48
CA PRO A 320 12.03 8.43 -5.71
C PRO A 320 12.15 7.72 -4.36
N ALA A 321 12.91 6.60 -4.27
CA ALA A 321 13.15 5.88 -3.03
C ALA A 321 13.96 6.72 -2.03
N GLY A 322 14.97 7.47 -2.49
CA GLY A 322 15.73 8.40 -1.67
C GLY A 322 14.87 9.54 -1.12
N ILE A 323 14.00 10.13 -1.96
CA ILE A 323 13.05 11.15 -1.52
C ILE A 323 12.05 10.56 -0.52
N ALA A 324 11.56 9.34 -0.75
CA ALA A 324 10.69 8.62 0.19
C ALA A 324 11.39 8.41 1.56
N ALA A 325 12.67 8.05 1.55
CA ALA A 325 13.46 7.91 2.77
C ALA A 325 13.60 9.25 3.52
N LEU A 326 13.78 10.36 2.81
CA LEU A 326 13.81 11.71 3.41
C LEU A 326 12.48 12.11 4.04
N ILE A 327 11.35 11.80 3.39
CA ILE A 327 10.00 12.06 3.91
C ILE A 327 9.78 11.27 5.21
N ALA A 328 10.08 9.98 5.21
CA ALA A 328 9.94 9.12 6.38
C ALA A 328 10.89 9.54 7.52
N GLY A 329 12.15 9.85 7.19
CA GLY A 329 13.16 10.30 8.14
C GLY A 329 12.81 11.63 8.80
N ARG A 330 12.25 12.58 8.04
CA ARG A 330 11.75 13.85 8.60
C ARG A 330 10.61 13.60 9.59
N ARG A 331 9.66 12.70 9.27
CA ARG A 331 8.57 12.35 10.19
C ARG A 331 9.10 11.67 11.44
N TRP A 332 10.02 10.73 11.30
CA TRP A 332 10.68 10.07 12.43
C TRP A 332 11.33 11.08 13.38
N TYR A 333 12.13 12.00 12.84
CA TYR A 333 12.79 13.04 13.65
C TYR A 333 11.81 13.97 14.36
N GLN A 334 10.67 14.29 13.73
CA GLN A 334 9.63 15.14 14.32
C GLN A 334 8.79 14.41 15.37
N ALA A 335 8.47 13.14 15.16
CA ALA A 335 7.57 12.35 16.00
C ALA A 335 8.24 11.82 17.28
N ASP A 336 9.58 11.74 17.34
CA ASP A 336 10.33 11.25 18.52
C ASP A 336 10.01 12.02 19.81
N LYS A 337 9.43 13.22 19.69
CA LYS A 337 9.09 14.11 20.83
C LYS A 337 7.61 14.06 21.26
N THR A 338 6.71 13.53 20.43
CA THR A 338 5.26 13.68 20.65
C THR A 338 4.46 12.37 20.64
N GLU A 339 4.84 11.38 19.80
CA GLU A 339 4.05 10.16 19.61
C GLU A 339 4.93 8.92 19.34
N PRO A 340 5.25 8.11 20.37
CA PRO A 340 6.23 7.01 20.26
C PRO A 340 5.82 5.88 19.29
N ALA A 341 4.54 5.66 19.05
CA ALA A 341 4.06 4.60 18.16
C ALA A 341 4.22 4.96 16.67
N GLU A 342 3.91 6.19 16.27
CA GLU A 342 4.13 6.69 14.91
C GLU A 342 5.62 6.86 14.59
N SER A 343 6.41 7.29 15.59
CA SER A 343 7.86 7.38 15.52
C SER A 343 8.50 6.05 15.15
N ALA A 344 8.08 4.95 15.79
CA ALA A 344 8.62 3.62 15.52
C ALA A 344 8.37 3.16 14.07
N GLY A 345 7.18 3.40 13.51
CA GLY A 345 6.85 3.07 12.13
C GLY A 345 7.63 3.90 11.11
N ALA A 346 7.76 5.21 11.33
CA ALA A 346 8.54 6.08 10.45
C ALA A 346 10.03 5.74 10.47
N GLY A 347 10.57 5.36 11.64
CA GLY A 347 11.95 4.91 11.78
C GLY A 347 12.25 3.61 11.02
N THR A 348 11.36 2.63 11.08
CA THR A 348 11.52 1.36 10.34
C THR A 348 11.44 1.56 8.83
N SER A 349 10.47 2.34 8.34
CA SER A 349 10.38 2.70 6.92
C SER A 349 11.63 3.43 6.44
N THR A 350 12.15 4.38 7.23
CA THR A 350 13.39 5.11 6.90
C THR A 350 14.57 4.16 6.78
N ALA A 351 14.73 3.26 7.76
CA ALA A 351 15.83 2.30 7.77
C ALA A 351 15.78 1.34 6.57
N LEU A 352 14.58 0.82 6.22
CA LEU A 352 14.40 -0.07 5.08
C LEU A 352 14.71 0.63 3.75
N LEU A 353 14.21 1.86 3.56
CA LEU A 353 14.43 2.63 2.33
C LEU A 353 15.89 3.05 2.18
N LEU A 354 16.54 3.52 3.25
CA LEU A 354 17.96 3.85 3.25
C LEU A 354 18.83 2.62 2.98
N LEU A 355 18.53 1.50 3.63
CA LEU A 355 19.24 0.24 3.41
C LEU A 355 19.13 -0.18 1.94
N TYR A 356 17.92 -0.11 1.36
CA TYR A 356 17.70 -0.40 -0.06
C TYR A 356 18.55 0.49 -0.96
N VAL A 357 18.51 1.82 -0.77
CA VAL A 357 19.24 2.79 -1.60
C VAL A 357 20.75 2.58 -1.45
N ILE A 358 21.26 2.42 -0.22
CA ILE A 358 22.69 2.22 0.05
C ILE A 358 23.17 0.92 -0.60
N LEU A 359 22.47 -0.20 -0.37
CA LEU A 359 22.85 -1.48 -0.96
C LEU A 359 22.81 -1.44 -2.48
N ALA A 360 21.79 -0.80 -3.07
CA ALA A 360 21.70 -0.66 -4.52
C ALA A 360 22.87 0.17 -5.10
N ILE A 361 23.32 1.21 -4.42
CA ILE A 361 24.48 2.02 -4.83
C ILE A 361 25.80 1.22 -4.63
N VAL A 362 26.00 0.61 -3.47
CA VAL A 362 27.23 -0.11 -3.13
C VAL A 362 27.44 -1.34 -4.03
N LEU A 363 26.34 -2.03 -4.35
CA LEU A 363 26.38 -3.23 -5.17
C LEU A 363 26.33 -2.93 -6.68
N ASN A 364 26.24 -1.68 -7.10
CA ASN A 364 26.05 -1.30 -8.51
C ASN A 364 27.14 -1.87 -9.45
N GLY A 365 28.37 -2.09 -8.98
CA GLY A 365 29.45 -2.72 -9.77
C GLY A 365 29.39 -4.26 -9.80
N ILE A 366 28.62 -4.89 -8.91
CA ILE A 366 28.44 -6.35 -8.79
C ILE A 366 27.01 -6.73 -9.17
N PHE A 367 26.22 -5.75 -9.56
CA PHE A 367 24.79 -5.82 -9.75
C PHE A 367 24.48 -6.71 -10.95
N GLN A 368 24.33 -7.98 -10.69
CA GLN A 368 23.58 -8.84 -11.59
C GLN A 368 22.10 -8.46 -11.48
N GLU A 369 21.39 -8.41 -12.57
CA GLU A 369 19.97 -8.01 -12.65
C GLU A 369 19.13 -8.68 -11.57
N ILE A 370 19.38 -9.96 -11.28
CA ILE A 370 18.65 -10.75 -10.29
C ILE A 370 18.84 -10.25 -8.84
N LEU A 371 20.02 -9.69 -8.50
CA LEU A 371 20.28 -9.17 -7.17
C LEU A 371 19.46 -7.91 -6.88
N ALA A 372 19.22 -7.08 -7.90
CA ALA A 372 18.35 -5.92 -7.79
C ALA A 372 16.92 -6.34 -7.41
N PHE A 373 16.38 -7.36 -8.06
CA PHE A 373 15.05 -7.88 -7.77
C PHE A 373 14.97 -8.58 -6.41
N LEU A 374 16.04 -9.20 -5.95
CA LEU A 374 16.14 -9.70 -4.59
C LEU A 374 16.01 -8.57 -3.58
N LEU A 375 16.74 -7.46 -3.76
CA LEU A 375 16.66 -6.29 -2.88
C LEU A 375 15.26 -5.64 -2.91
N VAL A 376 14.66 -5.53 -4.10
CA VAL A 376 13.27 -5.04 -4.24
C VAL A 376 12.30 -5.94 -3.50
N THR A 377 12.42 -7.25 -3.65
CA THR A 377 11.55 -8.22 -2.97
C THR A 377 11.70 -8.14 -1.46
N LEU A 378 12.93 -8.01 -0.95
CA LEU A 378 13.21 -7.84 0.48
C LEU A 378 12.64 -6.51 1.02
N LEU A 379 12.79 -5.42 0.27
CA LEU A 379 12.17 -4.14 0.62
C LEU A 379 10.65 -4.28 0.75
N LEU A 380 10.00 -4.90 -0.25
CA LEU A 380 8.56 -5.13 -0.23
C LEU A 380 8.14 -6.02 0.94
N CYS A 381 8.86 -7.10 1.22
CA CYS A 381 8.60 -7.95 2.39
C CYS A 381 8.71 -7.14 3.70
N GLY A 382 9.71 -6.28 3.83
CA GLY A 382 9.86 -5.38 4.99
C GLY A 382 8.67 -4.44 5.15
N LEU A 383 8.25 -3.79 4.06
CA LEU A 383 7.08 -2.91 4.05
C LEU A 383 5.76 -3.66 4.34
N PHE A 384 5.63 -4.90 3.88
CA PHE A 384 4.47 -5.76 4.17
C PHE A 384 4.38 -6.13 5.64
N ILE A 385 5.51 -6.50 6.25
CA ILE A 385 5.59 -6.80 7.68
C ILE A 385 5.20 -5.57 8.50
N GLU A 386 5.72 -4.42 8.13
CA GLU A 386 5.40 -3.16 8.79
C GLU A 386 3.91 -2.84 8.68
N GLN A 387 3.31 -2.97 7.49
CA GLN A 387 1.89 -2.76 7.26
C GLN A 387 1.02 -3.74 8.07
N ALA A 388 1.39 -5.01 8.12
CA ALA A 388 0.68 -6.03 8.89
C ALA A 388 0.71 -5.73 10.39
N GLN A 389 1.86 -5.29 10.91
CA GLN A 389 2.01 -4.91 12.32
C GLN A 389 1.14 -3.70 12.69
N GLN A 390 1.09 -2.69 11.83
CA GLN A 390 0.26 -1.51 12.06
C GLN A 390 -1.22 -1.85 12.08
N ARG A 391 -1.69 -2.68 11.14
CA ARG A 391 -3.08 -3.16 11.13
C ARG A 391 -3.44 -3.92 12.39
N GLN A 392 -2.55 -4.79 12.83
CA GLN A 392 -2.75 -5.54 14.06
C GLN A 392 -2.86 -4.62 15.28
N GLN A 393 -2.02 -3.57 15.35
CA GLN A 393 -2.09 -2.57 16.41
C GLN A 393 -3.40 -1.78 16.36
N GLN A 394 -3.82 -1.31 15.18
CA GLN A 394 -5.09 -0.60 14.99
C GLN A 394 -6.29 -1.46 15.40
N MET A 395 -6.32 -2.73 14.99
CA MET A 395 -7.38 -3.67 15.37
C MET A 395 -7.44 -3.87 16.89
N GLN A 396 -6.28 -4.01 17.55
CA GLN A 396 -6.22 -4.16 19.00
C GLN A 396 -6.71 -2.89 19.72
N GLN A 397 -6.38 -1.70 19.22
CA GLN A 397 -6.87 -0.44 19.76
C GLN A 397 -8.38 -0.33 19.60
N GLN A 398 -8.94 -0.63 18.42
CA GLN A 398 -10.39 -0.61 18.20
C GLN A 398 -11.14 -1.56 19.14
N LEU A 399 -10.60 -2.78 19.35
CA LEU A 399 -11.19 -3.73 20.28
C LEU A 399 -11.14 -3.23 21.74
N ALA A 400 -10.03 -2.60 22.13
CA ALA A 400 -9.90 -2.01 23.48
C ALA A 400 -10.88 -0.86 23.69
N ASP A 401 -11.04 0.02 22.68
CA ASP A 401 -11.98 1.15 22.72
C ASP A 401 -13.44 0.65 22.80
N GLN A 402 -13.79 -0.38 22.03
CA GLN A 402 -15.12 -1.01 22.10
C GLN A 402 -15.39 -1.61 23.47
N GLN A 403 -14.41 -2.29 24.07
CA GLN A 403 -14.54 -2.83 25.43
C GLN A 403 -14.72 -1.73 26.47
N LEU A 404 -13.98 -0.63 26.34
CA LEU A 404 -14.11 0.54 27.24
C LEU A 404 -15.50 1.17 27.13
N ILE A 405 -16.01 1.37 25.91
CA ILE A 405 -17.36 1.90 25.67
C ILE A 405 -18.40 0.99 26.31
N LEU A 406 -18.29 -0.33 26.13
CA LEU A 406 -19.22 -1.30 26.72
C LEU A 406 -19.18 -1.25 28.25
N GLN A 407 -17.99 -1.16 28.87
CA GLN A 407 -17.84 -1.03 30.33
C GLN A 407 -18.50 0.26 30.85
N LEU A 408 -18.30 1.39 30.16
CA LEU A 408 -18.93 2.67 30.55
C LEU A 408 -20.46 2.61 30.45
N LEU A 409 -21.00 1.98 29.41
CA LEU A 409 -22.45 1.79 29.26
C LEU A 409 -23.03 0.93 30.39
N LEU A 410 -22.36 -0.15 30.78
CA LEU A 410 -22.75 -1.01 31.89
C LEU A 410 -22.71 -0.24 33.24
N GLN A 411 -21.69 0.59 33.46
CA GLN A 411 -21.61 1.44 34.67
C GLN A 411 -22.75 2.46 34.73
N LEU A 412 -23.05 3.12 33.60
CA LEU A 412 -24.18 4.06 33.52
C LEU A 412 -25.51 3.37 33.83
N GLN A 413 -25.72 2.17 33.30
CA GLN A 413 -26.92 1.38 33.52
C GLN A 413 -27.04 0.94 34.99
N GLN A 414 -25.95 0.52 35.62
CA GLN A 414 -25.90 0.21 37.06
C GLN A 414 -26.18 1.44 37.94
N ASN A 415 -25.59 2.60 37.62
CA ASN A 415 -25.82 3.83 38.34
C ASN A 415 -27.28 4.33 38.20
N SER A 416 -27.91 4.13 37.06
CA SER A 416 -29.32 4.45 36.84
C SER A 416 -30.26 3.52 37.62
N ALA A 417 -29.87 2.28 37.85
CA ALA A 417 -30.64 1.31 38.63
C ALA A 417 -30.54 1.55 40.16
N ILE A 418 -29.58 2.33 40.64
CA ILE A 418 -29.32 2.63 42.05
C ILE A 418 -29.84 4.03 42.43
N ALA A 419 -30.62 4.71 41.59
CA ALA A 419 -31.30 5.93 42.02
C ALA A 419 -32.18 5.60 43.25
N PRO A 420 -31.94 6.18 44.46
CA PRO A 420 -32.72 5.84 45.63
C PRO A 420 -34.17 6.23 45.36
N GLN A 421 -35.09 5.26 45.40
CA GLN A 421 -36.52 5.55 45.34
C GLN A 421 -36.84 6.48 46.52
N ALA A 422 -37.17 7.71 46.17
CA ALA A 422 -37.54 8.69 47.19
C ALA A 422 -38.72 8.12 48.00
N SER A 423 -38.58 8.04 49.30
CA SER A 423 -39.61 7.51 50.21
C SER A 423 -39.92 8.52 51.31
N LEU A 424 -41.19 8.69 51.60
CA LEU A 424 -41.68 9.47 52.72
C LEU A 424 -41.75 8.58 53.95
N THR A 425 -41.26 9.07 55.08
CA THR A 425 -41.36 8.35 56.38
C THR A 425 -42.53 8.87 57.19
N LEU A 426 -43.51 8.01 57.43
CA LEU A 426 -44.65 8.31 58.28
C LEU A 426 -44.45 7.72 59.70
N THR A 427 -44.70 8.53 60.73
CA THR A 427 -44.71 8.03 62.08
C THR A 427 -46.15 8.17 62.62
N SER A 428 -46.83 7.03 62.83
CA SER A 428 -48.20 6.97 63.34
C SER A 428 -48.28 5.91 64.45
N ALA A 429 -48.82 6.30 65.60
CA ALA A 429 -49.01 5.40 66.74
C ALA A 429 -47.78 4.57 67.15
N GLY A 430 -46.56 5.15 67.05
CA GLY A 430 -45.31 4.47 67.40
C GLY A 430 -44.76 3.56 66.30
N GLN A 431 -45.41 3.43 65.18
CA GLN A 431 -44.92 2.70 64.03
C GLN A 431 -44.31 3.64 62.94
N ILE A 432 -43.16 3.30 62.43
CA ILE A 432 -42.49 4.00 61.33
C ILE A 432 -42.77 3.22 60.02
N GLN A 433 -43.51 3.85 59.14
CA GLN A 433 -43.77 3.27 57.80
C GLN A 433 -43.11 4.11 56.72
N ARG A 434 -42.33 3.46 55.84
CA ARG A 434 -41.76 4.10 54.65
C ARG A 434 -42.68 3.88 53.46
N ILE A 435 -43.08 4.95 52.80
CA ILE A 435 -43.96 4.95 51.65
C ILE A 435 -43.18 5.45 50.45
N PRO A 436 -43.09 4.69 49.37
CA PRO A 436 -42.48 5.16 48.11
C PRO A 436 -43.21 6.41 47.62
N ALA A 437 -42.48 7.48 47.28
CA ALA A 437 -43.09 8.72 46.80
C ALA A 437 -43.94 8.51 45.54
N ASP A 438 -43.53 7.59 44.65
CA ASP A 438 -44.26 7.26 43.43
C ASP A 438 -45.66 6.64 43.71
N SER A 439 -45.85 6.03 44.88
CA SER A 439 -47.15 5.47 45.27
C SER A 439 -48.14 6.50 45.78
N ILE A 440 -47.70 7.75 46.07
CA ILE A 440 -48.56 8.84 46.54
C ILE A 440 -49.16 9.56 45.34
N ALA A 441 -50.49 9.60 45.22
CA ALA A 441 -51.19 10.26 44.12
C ALA A 441 -51.36 11.78 44.38
N TYR A 442 -51.81 12.14 45.59
CA TYR A 442 -51.90 13.52 45.98
C TYR A 442 -51.97 13.64 47.51
N CYS A 443 -51.69 14.85 48.02
CA CYS A 443 -51.83 15.19 49.40
C CYS A 443 -52.83 16.31 49.55
N GLN A 444 -53.71 16.23 50.61
CA GLN A 444 -54.74 17.23 50.91
C GLN A 444 -54.58 17.75 52.32
N ALA A 445 -54.71 19.07 52.48
CA ALA A 445 -54.65 19.68 53.80
C ALA A 445 -55.91 19.34 54.65
N ALA A 446 -55.73 18.88 55.91
CA ALA A 446 -56.77 18.50 56.84
C ALA A 446 -56.46 19.18 58.23
N ARG A 447 -56.73 20.51 58.33
CA ARG A 447 -56.40 21.34 59.48
C ARG A 447 -54.90 21.29 59.88
N ASP A 448 -54.54 20.66 60.98
CA ASP A 448 -53.17 20.51 61.47
C ASP A 448 -52.42 19.29 60.89
N TYR A 449 -53.08 18.48 60.05
CA TYR A 449 -52.60 17.28 59.43
C TYR A 449 -52.72 17.40 57.93
N SER A 450 -52.10 16.46 57.24
CA SER A 450 -52.25 16.29 55.79
C SER A 450 -52.65 14.85 55.45
N ASP A 451 -53.68 14.68 54.67
CA ASP A 451 -54.10 13.39 54.15
C ASP A 451 -53.30 13.04 52.91
N LEU A 452 -52.66 11.89 52.93
CA LEU A 452 -51.92 11.31 51.83
C LEU A 452 -52.81 10.27 51.14
N TRP A 453 -53.12 10.50 49.88
CA TRP A 453 -53.89 9.56 49.07
C TRP A 453 -52.94 8.79 48.17
N LEU A 454 -52.90 7.46 48.35
CA LEU A 454 -52.08 6.59 47.55
C LEU A 454 -52.78 6.24 46.20
N ALA A 455 -52.00 5.84 45.20
CA ALA A 455 -52.52 5.44 43.90
C ALA A 455 -53.44 4.20 43.96
N ASP A 456 -53.33 3.37 45.02
CA ASP A 456 -54.20 2.21 45.28
C ASP A 456 -55.49 2.59 46.01
N GLY A 457 -55.74 3.88 46.28
CA GLY A 457 -56.94 4.40 46.92
C GLY A 457 -56.88 4.41 48.44
N ARG A 458 -55.83 3.98 49.10
CA ARG A 458 -55.65 4.07 50.55
C ARG A 458 -55.35 5.51 50.98
N GLN A 459 -55.92 5.90 52.13
CA GLN A 459 -55.67 7.18 52.77
C GLN A 459 -54.78 6.97 54.00
N LEU A 460 -53.74 7.77 54.10
CA LEU A 460 -52.83 7.80 55.27
C LEU A 460 -52.75 9.22 55.83
N LEU A 461 -52.58 9.32 57.15
CA LEU A 461 -52.49 10.62 57.84
C LEU A 461 -51.01 10.99 58.09
N TYR A 462 -50.60 12.15 57.63
CA TYR A 462 -49.29 12.75 57.92
C TYR A 462 -49.40 13.84 58.94
N SER A 463 -48.61 13.74 60.07
CA SER A 463 -48.59 14.69 61.13
C SER A 463 -47.80 15.95 60.83
N GLY A 464 -48.19 16.67 59.80
CA GLY A 464 -47.49 17.87 59.36
C GLY A 464 -48.28 18.64 58.31
N THR A 465 -47.81 19.84 58.00
CA THR A 465 -48.44 20.72 57.03
C THR A 465 -48.09 20.33 55.59
N LEU A 466 -48.95 20.66 54.61
CA LEU A 466 -48.68 20.52 53.23
C LEU A 466 -47.39 21.21 52.73
N ARG A 467 -46.96 22.28 53.44
CA ARG A 467 -45.69 22.96 53.16
C ARG A 467 -44.49 22.16 53.61
N ALA A 468 -44.58 21.38 54.64
CA ALA A 468 -43.53 20.48 55.10
C ALA A 468 -43.41 19.30 54.07
N LEU A 469 -44.55 18.74 53.66
CA LEU A 469 -44.57 17.69 52.58
C LEU A 469 -44.00 18.18 51.28
N GLU A 470 -44.21 19.41 50.86
CA GLU A 470 -43.65 20.01 49.64
C GLU A 470 -42.11 20.08 49.69
N GLN A 471 -41.51 20.16 50.89
CA GLN A 471 -40.06 20.18 51.09
C GLN A 471 -39.45 18.76 51.19
N GLU A 472 -40.23 17.79 51.68
CA GLU A 472 -39.77 16.40 51.86
C GLU A 472 -39.98 15.53 50.61
N LEU A 473 -40.99 15.84 49.81
CA LEU A 473 -41.33 15.06 48.62
C LEU A 473 -40.50 15.52 47.42
N PRO A 474 -40.22 14.61 46.48
CA PRO A 474 -39.47 14.92 45.25
C PRO A 474 -40.11 16.01 44.40
N GLY A 475 -39.32 16.65 43.53
CA GLY A 475 -39.73 17.76 42.67
C GLY A 475 -40.85 17.46 41.66
N PHE A 476 -41.28 16.22 41.53
CA PHE A 476 -42.43 15.84 40.74
C PHE A 476 -43.77 15.96 41.49
N PHE A 477 -43.75 16.41 42.77
CA PHE A 477 -44.94 16.88 43.49
C PHE A 477 -45.11 18.37 43.28
N LEU A 478 -46.27 18.75 42.69
CA LEU A 478 -46.57 20.13 42.38
C LEU A 478 -47.69 20.66 43.26
N ARG A 479 -47.46 21.83 43.89
CA ARG A 479 -48.51 22.55 44.62
C ARG A 479 -49.48 23.16 43.64
N VAL A 480 -50.71 22.65 43.58
CA VAL A 480 -51.71 23.08 42.61
C VAL A 480 -52.81 23.95 43.26
N HIS A 481 -52.97 23.84 44.58
CA HIS A 481 -53.93 24.58 45.34
C HIS A 481 -53.41 24.84 46.78
N ARG A 482 -53.95 25.84 47.48
CA ARG A 482 -53.60 26.04 48.90
C ARG A 482 -53.77 24.79 49.78
N SER A 483 -54.67 23.88 49.35
CA SER A 483 -55.01 22.66 50.09
C SER A 483 -54.60 21.38 49.34
N TYR A 484 -53.92 21.45 48.22
CA TYR A 484 -53.53 20.25 47.42
C TYR A 484 -52.12 20.31 46.88
N LEU A 485 -51.41 19.21 47.08
CA LEU A 485 -50.11 18.90 46.47
C LEU A 485 -50.29 17.60 45.68
N VAL A 486 -49.96 17.59 44.40
CA VAL A 486 -50.28 16.51 43.46
C VAL A 486 -49.01 15.93 42.86
N ASN A 487 -48.92 14.60 42.77
CA ASN A 487 -47.89 13.89 41.99
C ASN A 487 -48.24 14.02 40.51
N VAL A 488 -47.35 14.68 39.79
CA VAL A 488 -47.53 15.01 38.37
C VAL A 488 -47.60 13.74 37.49
N HIS A 489 -46.90 12.67 37.88
CA HIS A 489 -46.91 11.37 37.18
C HIS A 489 -48.28 10.64 37.31
N GLN A 490 -49.10 11.02 38.27
CA GLN A 490 -50.45 10.45 38.50
C GLN A 490 -51.54 11.29 37.84
N VAL A 491 -51.21 12.36 37.10
CA VAL A 491 -52.20 13.22 36.42
C VAL A 491 -52.49 12.65 35.04
N ARG A 492 -53.76 12.34 34.80
CA ARG A 492 -54.25 11.83 33.49
C ARG A 492 -54.65 12.96 32.54
N GLN A 493 -55.27 14.03 33.07
CA GLN A 493 -55.81 15.11 32.26
C GLN A 493 -55.82 16.45 33.03
N PHE A 494 -55.47 17.52 32.34
CA PHE A 494 -55.65 18.90 32.78
C PHE A 494 -56.81 19.51 31.99
N ARG A 495 -57.89 19.95 32.67
CA ARG A 495 -59.08 20.54 32.06
C ARG A 495 -59.28 21.96 32.59
N THR A 496 -59.44 22.93 31.67
CA THR A 496 -59.85 24.28 32.01
C THR A 496 -61.36 24.39 31.86
N THR A 497 -62.08 24.85 32.89
CA THR A 497 -63.52 25.12 32.87
C THR A 497 -63.71 26.63 32.80
N ILE A 498 -64.52 27.07 31.85
CA ILE A 498 -64.96 28.48 31.74
C ILE A 498 -66.36 28.52 32.31
N ASP A 499 -66.50 29.03 33.54
CA ASP A 499 -67.80 29.26 34.15
C ASP A 499 -68.15 30.74 33.96
N THR A 500 -69.38 31.01 33.47
CA THR A 500 -69.87 32.34 33.05
C THR A 500 -70.04 33.31 34.23
N ASP A 501 -70.17 32.82 35.47
CA ASP A 501 -70.39 33.64 36.65
C ASP A 501 -69.24 33.81 37.64
N SER A 502 -68.17 32.98 37.54
CA SER A 502 -67.04 32.99 38.51
C SER A 502 -65.66 33.05 37.94
N GLY A 503 -65.51 33.17 36.59
CA GLY A 503 -64.22 33.26 35.90
C GLY A 503 -63.53 31.88 35.71
N SER A 504 -62.50 31.83 34.84
CA SER A 504 -61.83 30.58 34.43
C SER A 504 -61.21 29.82 35.62
N GLY A 505 -61.69 28.60 35.83
CA GLY A 505 -61.11 27.61 36.76
C GLY A 505 -60.40 26.51 36.00
N ALA A 506 -59.55 25.74 36.69
CA ALA A 506 -58.93 24.54 36.12
C ALA A 506 -58.95 23.39 37.16
N VAL A 507 -59.06 22.17 36.61
CA VAL A 507 -59.10 20.94 37.41
C VAL A 507 -58.12 19.93 36.83
N LEU A 508 -57.37 19.25 37.70
CA LEU A 508 -56.55 18.08 37.34
C LEU A 508 -57.37 16.81 37.60
N ILE A 509 -57.41 15.93 36.61
CA ILE A 509 -58.01 14.61 36.75
C ILE A 509 -56.89 13.60 36.92
N LEU A 510 -56.85 12.93 38.06
CA LEU A 510 -55.83 11.92 38.38
C LEU A 510 -56.17 10.56 37.72
N ALA A 511 -55.19 9.65 37.68
CA ALA A 511 -55.38 8.29 37.18
C ALA A 511 -56.48 7.53 37.92
N SER A 512 -56.70 7.84 39.24
CA SER A 512 -57.76 7.31 40.06
C SER A 512 -59.17 7.86 39.72
N GLY A 513 -59.25 8.83 38.79
CA GLY A 513 -60.52 9.55 38.50
C GLY A 513 -60.84 10.72 39.44
N GLN A 514 -60.06 10.92 40.49
CA GLN A 514 -60.26 12.03 41.43
C GLN A 514 -59.98 13.36 40.76
N GLN A 515 -60.81 14.36 41.03
CA GLN A 515 -60.70 15.71 40.52
C GLN A 515 -60.09 16.63 41.58
N VAL A 516 -58.98 17.28 41.26
CA VAL A 516 -58.26 18.19 42.13
C VAL A 516 -58.33 19.62 41.59
N PRO A 517 -58.84 20.63 42.33
CA PRO A 517 -58.96 22.00 41.84
C PRO A 517 -57.57 22.66 41.76
N VAL A 518 -57.37 23.47 40.72
CA VAL A 518 -56.15 24.27 40.54
C VAL A 518 -56.43 25.73 40.86
N SER A 519 -55.62 26.33 41.71
CA SER A 519 -55.69 27.75 42.03
C SER A 519 -55.42 28.62 40.79
N ARG A 520 -56.22 29.67 40.56
CA ARG A 520 -56.11 30.57 39.39
C ARG A 520 -54.69 31.08 39.15
N ARG A 521 -53.96 31.42 40.21
CA ARG A 521 -52.58 31.91 40.15
C ARG A 521 -51.58 30.83 39.68
N LEU A 522 -51.90 29.56 39.86
CA LEU A 522 -51.02 28.43 39.57
C LEU A 522 -51.34 27.78 38.22
N ILE A 523 -52.42 28.16 37.54
CA ILE A 523 -52.82 27.60 36.21
C ILE A 523 -51.68 27.70 35.20
N PRO A 524 -50.96 28.83 35.01
CA PRO A 524 -49.87 28.91 34.02
C PRO A 524 -48.71 27.97 34.36
N ALA A 525 -48.32 27.88 35.64
CA ALA A 525 -47.23 27.01 36.10
C ALA A 525 -47.58 25.52 35.94
N VAL A 526 -48.79 25.12 36.32
CA VAL A 526 -49.29 23.74 36.15
C VAL A 526 -49.37 23.37 34.67
N ARG A 527 -49.81 24.28 33.82
CA ARG A 527 -49.91 24.05 32.36
C ARG A 527 -48.49 23.85 31.78
N SER A 528 -47.50 24.64 32.15
CA SER A 528 -46.12 24.50 31.64
C SER A 528 -45.50 23.15 32.00
N VAL A 529 -45.72 22.67 33.23
CA VAL A 529 -45.23 21.37 33.71
C VAL A 529 -45.92 20.23 32.95
N MET A 530 -47.22 20.30 32.72
CA MET A 530 -47.97 19.30 31.96
C MET A 530 -47.54 19.21 30.49
N LEU A 531 -47.20 20.34 29.85
CA LEU A 531 -46.70 20.37 28.49
C LEU A 531 -45.27 19.78 28.37
N GLN A 532 -44.41 20.01 29.36
CA GLN A 532 -43.07 19.45 29.42
C GLN A 532 -43.09 17.92 29.58
N GLN A 533 -44.01 17.38 30.34
CA GLN A 533 -44.16 15.92 30.48
C GLN A 533 -44.68 15.24 29.19
N SER A 534 -45.61 15.85 28.48
CA SER A 534 -46.12 15.28 27.23
C SER A 534 -45.06 15.16 26.15
N VAL A 535 -43.98 15.95 26.23
CA VAL A 535 -42.82 15.87 25.31
C VAL A 535 -41.83 14.78 25.78
N ALA A 536 -41.71 14.54 27.09
CA ALA A 536 -40.81 13.50 27.64
C ALA A 536 -41.35 12.06 27.42
N ASP A 537 -42.68 11.89 27.35
CA ASP A 537 -43.35 10.60 27.16
C ASP A 537 -43.54 10.21 25.67
N MET A 538 -43.11 11.05 24.69
CA MET A 538 -43.12 10.64 23.27
C MET A 538 -41.99 9.65 23.00
N PRO A 539 -42.29 8.45 22.45
CA PRO A 539 -41.24 7.53 22.00
C PRO A 539 -40.40 8.20 20.91
N PRO A 540 -39.08 7.94 20.88
CA PRO A 540 -38.23 8.50 19.84
C PRO A 540 -38.78 8.11 18.47
N ALA A 541 -38.97 9.11 17.61
CA ALA A 541 -39.48 8.92 16.25
C ALA A 541 -38.62 7.86 15.54
N SER A 542 -39.25 6.77 15.13
CA SER A 542 -38.64 5.77 14.28
C SER A 542 -38.21 6.45 12.97
N SER A 543 -36.90 6.57 12.76
CA SER A 543 -36.34 6.97 11.48
C SER A 543 -36.41 5.78 10.50
N ASP A 544 -37.61 5.48 10.02
CA ASP A 544 -37.80 4.77 8.76
C ASP A 544 -37.86 5.82 7.66
N VAL A 545 -36.76 5.99 6.96
CA VAL A 545 -36.73 6.54 5.60
C VAL A 545 -35.78 5.68 4.77
N ALA A 546 -36.39 5.03 3.82
CA ALA A 546 -35.98 4.36 2.57
C ALA A 546 -34.51 4.35 2.16
#